data_2b3365cd648bdc5bb06a945bc477fb17
#
_entry.id   2b3365cd648bdc5bb06a945bc477fb17
#
_cell.length_a   1.000
_cell.length_b   1.000
_cell.length_c   1.000
_cell.angle_alpha   90.00
_cell.angle_beta   90.00
_cell.angle_gamma   90.00
#
_symmetry.space_group_name_H-M   'P 1'
#
loop_
_entity.id
_entity.type
_entity.pdbx_description
1 polymer ?
#
loop_
_entity_poly.entity_id
_entity_poly.type
_entity_poly.pdbx_seq_one_letter_code
_entity_poly.pdbx_strand_id
1 'polypeptide(L)'
;SEQAILQNMVPKNICVVFDGGYENAERKIACFIPEGYEGFSDCVCLHATYNSKFKTLTHSDLLGCLMHSGIERSVIGDLIVQEDDLYIFCKEKISKYIIDNCAQIGKCTVHFEVCLDYEITKSNKKEIRIMCSSLRLDSVVAQLSHCSRSEALKKIHAGFVKVNDVVLEQNLQLCNNDFVSIRKTGRFQFKEVVSTTKKGRLVLNFDQYI
;
A
#
# COMPACT_ATOMS: atom_id res chain seq x y z
N SER A 1 -4.92 -4.72 -13.05
CA SER A 1 -5.31 -4.03 -11.81
C SER A 1 -6.82 -3.85 -11.78
N GLU A 2 -7.43 -3.67 -10.60
CA GLU A 2 -8.88 -3.39 -10.44
C GLU A 2 -9.31 -2.18 -11.29
N GLN A 3 -8.47 -1.16 -11.37
CA GLN A 3 -8.72 0.04 -12.20
C GLN A 3 -8.91 -0.31 -13.68
N ALA A 4 -8.08 -1.19 -14.24
CA ALA A 4 -8.21 -1.61 -15.64
C ALA A 4 -9.51 -2.40 -15.90
N ILE A 5 -9.94 -3.21 -14.92
CA ILE A 5 -11.22 -3.94 -14.99
C ILE A 5 -12.37 -2.94 -14.99
N LEU A 6 -12.38 -1.99 -14.06
CA LEU A 6 -13.42 -0.97 -13.97
C LEU A 6 -13.51 -0.13 -15.26
N GLN A 7 -12.38 0.32 -15.81
CA GLN A 7 -12.35 1.09 -17.05
C GLN A 7 -12.98 0.34 -18.25
N ASN A 8 -12.81 -0.98 -18.30
CA ASN A 8 -13.38 -1.81 -19.36
C ASN A 8 -14.87 -2.15 -19.17
N MET A 9 -15.40 -2.01 -17.96
CA MET A 9 -16.80 -2.33 -17.62
C MET A 9 -17.74 -1.14 -17.71
N VAL A 10 -17.19 0.08 -17.79
CA VAL A 10 -17.98 1.31 -17.76
C VAL A 10 -18.63 1.60 -19.11
N PRO A 11 -19.92 1.99 -19.17
CA PRO A 11 -20.58 2.43 -20.39
C PRO A 11 -19.85 3.61 -21.05
N LYS A 12 -19.96 3.72 -22.39
CA LYS A 12 -19.23 4.72 -23.19
C LYS A 12 -19.57 6.18 -22.83
N ASN A 13 -20.73 6.41 -22.22
CA ASN A 13 -21.19 7.73 -21.78
C ASN A 13 -20.80 8.09 -20.34
N ILE A 14 -19.95 7.31 -19.71
CA ILE A 14 -19.41 7.57 -18.37
C ILE A 14 -17.89 7.58 -18.43
N CYS A 15 -17.28 8.64 -17.92
CA CYS A 15 -15.86 8.72 -17.69
C CYS A 15 -15.54 8.21 -16.27
N VAL A 16 -14.47 7.44 -16.10
CA VAL A 16 -13.98 7.05 -14.77
C VAL A 16 -12.67 7.74 -14.49
N VAL A 17 -12.64 8.51 -13.42
CA VAL A 17 -11.43 9.14 -12.88
C VAL A 17 -11.05 8.45 -11.57
N PHE A 18 -9.77 8.18 -11.39
CA PHE A 18 -9.24 7.58 -10.16
C PHE A 18 -8.45 8.63 -9.40
N ASP A 19 -8.93 8.99 -8.23
CA ASP A 19 -8.28 9.97 -7.37
C ASP A 19 -7.99 9.39 -5.98
N GLY A 20 -6.80 9.64 -5.47
CA GLY A 20 -6.37 9.24 -4.13
C GLY A 20 -5.82 10.40 -3.32
N GLY A 21 -6.05 11.63 -3.79
CA GLY A 21 -5.62 12.87 -3.15
C GLY A 21 -4.23 13.34 -3.57
N TYR A 22 -3.36 12.47 -4.08
CA TYR A 22 -2.04 12.84 -4.58
C TYR A 22 -1.61 11.94 -5.76
N GLU A 23 -0.62 12.39 -6.54
CA GLU A 23 -0.26 11.80 -7.84
C GLU A 23 0.03 10.30 -7.79
N ASN A 24 0.79 9.85 -6.80
CA ASN A 24 1.26 8.47 -6.68
C ASN A 24 0.47 7.63 -5.66
N ALA A 25 -0.78 8.01 -5.36
CA ALA A 25 -1.62 7.29 -4.42
C ALA A 25 -1.83 5.84 -4.86
N GLU A 26 -1.66 4.89 -3.93
CA GLU A 26 -1.89 3.46 -4.18
C GLU A 26 -3.38 3.12 -4.13
N ARG A 27 -4.09 3.69 -3.18
CA ARG A 27 -5.54 3.54 -3.02
C ARG A 27 -6.24 4.75 -3.59
N LYS A 28 -7.10 4.51 -4.56
CA LYS A 28 -7.83 5.57 -5.27
C LYS A 28 -9.31 5.33 -5.21
N ILE A 29 -10.07 6.40 -5.15
CA ILE A 29 -11.52 6.41 -5.31
C ILE A 29 -11.81 6.41 -6.80
N ALA A 30 -12.73 5.54 -7.24
CA ALA A 30 -13.23 5.55 -8.60
C ALA A 30 -14.43 6.51 -8.66
N CYS A 31 -14.28 7.61 -9.37
CA CYS A 31 -15.32 8.61 -9.61
C CYS A 31 -15.94 8.36 -10.99
N PHE A 32 -17.22 8.05 -11.03
CA PHE A 32 -17.99 7.81 -12.26
C PHE A 32 -18.69 9.10 -12.68
N ILE A 33 -18.24 9.70 -13.77
CA ILE A 33 -18.69 11.03 -14.23
C ILE A 33 -19.46 10.85 -15.53
N PRO A 34 -20.77 11.17 -15.58
CA PRO A 34 -21.53 11.17 -16.82
C PRO A 34 -20.95 12.17 -17.82
N GLU A 35 -21.06 11.88 -19.11
CA GLU A 35 -20.60 12.76 -20.17
C GLU A 35 -21.29 14.14 -20.06
N GLY A 36 -20.49 15.21 -20.16
CA GLY A 36 -20.97 16.60 -20.04
C GLY A 36 -21.04 17.14 -18.62
N TYR A 37 -20.63 16.37 -17.61
CA TYR A 37 -20.54 16.81 -16.21
C TYR A 37 -19.09 16.94 -15.78
N GLU A 38 -18.82 17.93 -14.92
CA GLU A 38 -17.58 18.01 -14.18
C GLU A 38 -17.68 17.12 -12.94
N GLY A 39 -16.67 16.26 -12.74
CA GLY A 39 -16.60 15.41 -11.56
C GLY A 39 -15.54 15.92 -10.61
N PHE A 40 -15.80 15.72 -9.32
CA PHE A 40 -14.82 15.94 -8.27
C PHE A 40 -14.73 14.69 -7.39
N SER A 41 -13.56 14.53 -6.79
CA SER A 41 -13.33 13.47 -5.82
C SER A 41 -13.82 13.91 -4.45
N ASP A 42 -14.36 12.96 -3.68
CA ASP A 42 -14.67 13.14 -2.26
C ASP A 42 -13.47 12.72 -1.36
N CYS A 43 -12.27 12.65 -1.95
CA CYS A 43 -11.04 12.36 -1.21
C CYS A 43 -10.53 13.62 -0.50
N VAL A 44 -10.35 13.53 0.80
CA VAL A 44 -9.73 14.58 1.61
C VAL A 44 -8.47 14.07 2.29
N CYS A 45 -7.53 14.99 2.53
CA CYS A 45 -6.34 14.75 3.32
C CYS A 45 -6.54 15.29 4.73
N LEU A 46 -6.30 14.44 5.73
CA LEU A 46 -6.17 14.86 7.12
C LEU A 46 -4.71 14.79 7.52
N HIS A 47 -4.25 15.81 8.23
CA HIS A 47 -2.89 15.93 8.72
C HIS A 47 -2.87 16.08 10.23
N ALA A 48 -1.87 15.50 10.86
CA ALA A 48 -1.54 15.72 12.27
C ALA A 48 -0.03 15.63 12.46
N THR A 49 0.47 16.37 13.43
CA THR A 49 1.84 16.21 13.90
C THR A 49 1.87 15.41 15.21
N TYR A 50 2.98 14.71 15.44
CA TYR A 50 3.23 14.01 16.69
C TYR A 50 4.72 14.11 17.07
N ASN A 51 5.07 13.79 18.30
CA ASN A 51 6.46 13.83 18.74
C ASN A 51 7.10 12.45 18.65
N SER A 52 7.90 12.22 17.62
CA SER A 52 8.60 10.94 17.37
C SER A 52 9.66 10.59 18.43
N LYS A 53 10.10 11.56 19.25
CA LYS A 53 11.06 11.32 20.33
C LYS A 53 10.52 10.36 21.41
N PHE A 54 9.21 10.30 21.60
CA PHE A 54 8.59 9.38 22.56
C PHE A 54 8.33 8.00 21.96
N LYS A 55 7.93 7.95 20.72
CA LYS A 55 7.70 6.72 19.96
C LYS A 55 7.61 7.06 18.48
N THR A 56 8.34 6.36 17.66
CA THR A 56 8.14 6.40 16.20
C THR A 56 6.88 5.62 15.88
N LEU A 57 5.87 6.31 15.34
CA LEU A 57 4.66 5.69 14.84
C LEU A 57 4.93 5.03 13.50
N THR A 58 4.17 3.98 13.21
CA THR A 58 4.21 3.24 11.95
C THR A 58 2.86 3.30 11.26
N HIS A 59 2.85 2.97 9.96
CA HIS A 59 1.60 2.77 9.21
C HIS A 59 0.63 1.81 9.94
N SER A 60 1.15 0.75 10.57
CA SER A 60 0.34 -0.22 11.32
C SER A 60 -0.28 0.36 12.59
N ASP A 61 0.43 1.27 13.29
CA ASP A 61 -0.12 1.96 14.47
C ASP A 61 -1.29 2.86 14.07
N LEU A 62 -1.11 3.64 12.98
CA LEU A 62 -2.15 4.53 12.45
C LEU A 62 -3.36 3.74 11.95
N LEU A 63 -3.14 2.71 11.14
CA LEU A 63 -4.22 1.83 10.66
C LEU A 63 -4.94 1.14 11.83
N GLY A 64 -4.21 0.65 12.82
CA GLY A 64 -4.78 0.01 14.01
C GLY A 64 -5.70 0.95 14.79
N CYS A 65 -5.31 2.21 14.96
CA CYS A 65 -6.14 3.24 15.59
C CYS A 65 -7.48 3.42 14.85
N LEU A 66 -7.43 3.60 13.53
CA LEU A 66 -8.62 3.78 12.70
C LEU A 66 -9.56 2.56 12.74
N MET A 67 -9.00 1.35 12.66
CA MET A 67 -9.80 0.12 12.72
C MET A 67 -10.44 -0.09 14.10
N HIS A 68 -9.73 0.25 15.19
CA HIS A 68 -10.28 0.19 16.56
C HIS A 68 -11.42 1.19 16.78
N SER A 69 -11.41 2.33 16.09
CA SER A 69 -12.50 3.30 16.11
C SER A 69 -13.73 2.87 15.29
N GLY A 70 -13.75 1.64 14.76
CA GLY A 70 -14.87 1.08 13.99
C GLY A 70 -14.95 1.57 12.54
N ILE A 71 -13.90 2.22 12.03
CA ILE A 71 -13.86 2.73 10.66
C ILE A 71 -13.54 1.59 9.69
N GLU A 72 -14.33 1.45 8.64
CA GLU A 72 -14.10 0.45 7.60
C GLU A 72 -12.89 0.81 6.72
N ARG A 73 -12.09 -0.19 6.36
CA ARG A 73 -10.93 0.01 5.48
C ARG A 73 -11.32 0.54 4.08
N SER A 74 -12.55 0.30 3.64
CA SER A 74 -13.08 0.71 2.33
C SER A 74 -13.20 2.23 2.16
N VAL A 75 -13.32 2.98 3.25
CA VAL A 75 -13.44 4.45 3.23
C VAL A 75 -12.11 5.17 3.50
N ILE A 76 -11.03 4.42 3.75
CA ILE A 76 -9.67 4.92 4.00
C ILE A 76 -8.81 4.69 2.76
N GLY A 77 -8.17 5.75 2.31
CA GLY A 77 -7.15 5.75 1.26
C GLY A 77 -5.78 5.33 1.79
N ASP A 78 -4.75 6.05 1.37
CA ASP A 78 -3.40 5.86 1.84
C ASP A 78 -3.20 6.49 3.22
N LEU A 79 -2.35 5.88 4.00
CA LEU A 79 -1.90 6.34 5.31
C LEU A 79 -0.40 6.56 5.22
N ILE A 80 0.06 7.75 5.57
CA ILE A 80 1.47 8.12 5.41
C ILE A 80 1.99 8.61 6.75
N VAL A 81 3.14 8.09 7.12
CA VAL A 81 3.91 8.52 8.29
C VAL A 81 5.24 9.04 7.77
N GLN A 82 5.50 10.33 7.91
CA GLN A 82 6.73 10.99 7.49
C GLN A 82 7.31 11.74 8.68
N GLU A 83 8.43 11.25 9.21
CA GLU A 83 9.06 11.86 10.39
C GLU A 83 8.06 12.10 11.53
N ASP A 84 7.71 13.35 11.78
CA ASP A 84 6.75 13.78 12.80
C ASP A 84 5.33 14.05 12.24
N ASP A 85 5.12 13.81 10.93
CA ASP A 85 3.87 14.09 10.23
C ASP A 85 3.09 12.82 9.93
N LEU A 86 1.78 12.90 10.12
CA LEU A 86 0.81 11.84 9.81
C LEU A 86 -0.20 12.37 8.79
N TYR A 87 -0.39 11.64 7.70
CA TYR A 87 -1.41 11.96 6.71
C TYR A 87 -2.38 10.79 6.55
N ILE A 88 -3.66 11.10 6.54
CA ILE A 88 -4.75 10.15 6.29
C ILE A 88 -5.54 10.65 5.08
N PHE A 89 -5.51 9.89 4.00
CA PHE A 89 -6.42 10.11 2.87
C PHE A 89 -7.69 9.32 3.12
N CYS A 90 -8.84 9.96 3.06
CA CYS A 90 -10.13 9.30 3.33
C CYS A 90 -11.26 9.97 2.55
N LYS A 91 -12.43 9.32 2.53
CA LYS A 91 -13.64 9.95 2.02
C LYS A 91 -14.07 11.10 2.94
N GLU A 92 -14.53 12.21 2.34
CA GLU A 92 -14.97 13.41 3.07
C GLU A 92 -15.96 13.09 4.18
N LYS A 93 -16.93 12.23 3.92
CA LYS A 93 -17.97 11.83 4.88
C LYS A 93 -17.46 11.26 6.20
N ILE A 94 -16.23 10.69 6.23
CA ILE A 94 -15.64 10.10 7.44
C ILE A 94 -14.61 11.02 8.10
N SER A 95 -14.20 12.10 7.46
CA SER A 95 -13.13 12.99 7.92
C SER A 95 -13.41 13.57 9.30
N LYS A 96 -14.61 14.10 9.51
CA LYS A 96 -15.02 14.66 10.80
C LYS A 96 -15.00 13.61 11.91
N TYR A 97 -15.47 12.39 11.63
CA TYR A 97 -15.44 11.31 12.62
C TYR A 97 -14.01 10.95 13.03
N ILE A 98 -13.06 10.93 12.08
CA ILE A 98 -11.64 10.69 12.37
C ILE A 98 -11.08 11.79 13.27
N ILE A 99 -11.35 13.06 12.93
CA ILE A 99 -10.89 14.22 13.71
C ILE A 99 -11.39 14.14 15.16
N ASP A 100 -12.67 13.82 15.33
CA ASP A 100 -13.32 13.82 16.66
C ASP A 100 -12.94 12.60 17.52
N ASN A 101 -12.57 11.45 16.92
CA ASN A 101 -12.41 10.18 17.62
C ASN A 101 -10.99 9.60 17.61
N CYS A 102 -10.08 10.09 16.76
CA CYS A 102 -8.71 9.58 16.67
C CYS A 102 -7.71 10.56 17.29
N ALA A 103 -7.90 10.92 18.56
CA ALA A 103 -7.03 11.85 19.28
C ALA A 103 -5.79 11.19 19.89
N GLN A 104 -5.68 9.85 19.85
CA GLN A 104 -4.57 9.13 20.45
C GLN A 104 -4.19 7.89 19.63
N ILE A 105 -2.90 7.76 19.30
CA ILE A 105 -2.33 6.61 18.61
C ILE A 105 -1.28 5.97 19.53
N GLY A 106 -1.64 4.85 20.15
CA GLY A 106 -0.82 4.24 21.20
C GLY A 106 -0.64 5.20 22.39
N LYS A 107 0.58 5.70 22.60
CA LYS A 107 0.90 6.67 23.66
C LYS A 107 1.04 8.12 23.14
N CYS A 108 0.90 8.33 21.83
CA CYS A 108 1.05 9.64 21.22
C CYS A 108 -0.30 10.33 21.08
N THR A 109 -0.43 11.53 21.62
CA THR A 109 -1.59 12.40 21.37
C THR A 109 -1.42 13.05 20.00
N VAL A 110 -2.49 13.07 19.22
CA VAL A 110 -2.53 13.63 17.87
C VAL A 110 -3.79 14.48 17.69
N HIS A 111 -3.71 15.51 16.87
CA HIS A 111 -4.87 16.33 16.49
C HIS A 111 -4.90 16.43 14.97
N PHE A 112 -5.84 15.72 14.38
CA PHE A 112 -6.05 15.75 12.93
C PHE A 112 -6.85 16.98 12.52
N GLU A 113 -6.46 17.58 11.41
CA GLU A 113 -7.20 18.66 10.75
C GLU A 113 -7.22 18.42 9.24
N VAL A 114 -8.18 19.02 8.54
CA VAL A 114 -8.22 18.97 7.07
C VAL A 114 -7.06 19.79 6.53
N CYS A 115 -6.26 19.16 5.67
CA CYS A 115 -5.11 19.78 5.04
C CYS A 115 -5.32 19.85 3.53
N LEU A 116 -5.26 21.08 2.99
CA LEU A 116 -5.41 21.34 1.56
C LEU A 116 -4.07 21.49 0.84
N ASP A 117 -3.01 21.85 1.61
CA ASP A 117 -1.67 22.07 1.08
C ASP A 117 -0.70 21.10 1.77
N TYR A 118 -0.30 20.05 1.05
CA TYR A 118 0.59 19.01 1.56
C TYR A 118 1.57 18.53 0.50
N GLU A 119 2.78 18.31 0.92
CA GLU A 119 3.80 17.65 0.11
C GLU A 119 4.00 16.23 0.58
N ILE A 120 3.49 15.28 -0.19
CA ILE A 120 3.76 13.87 0.04
C ILE A 120 5.08 13.52 -0.66
N THR A 121 6.14 13.47 0.12
CA THR A 121 7.37 12.86 -0.36
C THR A 121 7.10 11.39 -0.66
N LYS A 122 7.55 10.92 -1.83
CA LYS A 122 7.33 9.54 -2.31
C LYS A 122 7.47 8.57 -1.15
N SER A 123 6.51 7.66 -1.03
CA SER A 123 6.55 6.57 -0.03
C SER A 123 7.98 6.08 0.18
N ASN A 124 8.43 5.95 1.42
CA ASN A 124 9.76 5.48 1.77
C ASN A 124 9.97 4.07 1.19
N LYS A 125 10.39 4.05 -0.07
CA LYS A 125 10.77 2.82 -0.76
C LYS A 125 12.25 2.62 -0.56
N LYS A 126 12.61 1.48 -0.04
CA LYS A 126 14.00 1.06 0.03
C LYS A 126 14.27 0.10 -1.10
N GLU A 127 15.21 0.44 -1.96
CA GLU A 127 15.72 -0.51 -2.95
C GLU A 127 16.45 -1.64 -2.25
N ILE A 128 16.05 -2.87 -2.52
CA ILE A 128 16.70 -4.07 -2.00
C ILE A 128 17.05 -5.01 -3.14
N ARG A 129 18.15 -5.73 -3.01
CA ARG A 129 18.59 -6.75 -3.97
C ARG A 129 18.64 -8.10 -3.31
N ILE A 130 18.04 -9.09 -3.96
CA ILE A 130 18.05 -10.47 -3.50
C ILE A 130 18.61 -11.38 -4.59
N MET A 131 19.14 -12.53 -4.18
CA MET A 131 19.65 -13.54 -5.11
C MET A 131 18.78 -14.79 -5.08
N CYS A 132 18.16 -15.10 -6.21
CA CYS A 132 17.28 -16.26 -6.37
C CYS A 132 17.78 -17.23 -7.45
N SER A 133 17.40 -18.50 -7.34
CA SER A 133 17.66 -19.49 -8.40
C SER A 133 16.72 -19.33 -9.61
N SER A 134 15.56 -18.69 -9.41
CA SER A 134 14.56 -18.46 -10.43
C SER A 134 13.56 -17.40 -9.97
N LEU A 135 12.69 -16.92 -10.89
CA LEU A 135 11.59 -15.99 -10.59
C LEU A 135 10.37 -16.68 -9.94
N ARG A 136 10.48 -17.93 -9.52
CA ARG A 136 9.39 -18.63 -8.85
C ARG A 136 9.08 -17.98 -7.50
N LEU A 137 7.80 -17.82 -7.20
CA LEU A 137 7.32 -17.14 -6.00
C LEU A 137 7.91 -17.76 -4.72
N ASP A 138 7.99 -19.10 -4.61
CA ASP A 138 8.58 -19.78 -3.45
C ASP A 138 10.06 -19.41 -3.24
N SER A 139 10.82 -19.25 -4.33
CA SER A 139 12.22 -18.84 -4.27
C SER A 139 12.37 -17.39 -3.81
N VAL A 140 11.53 -16.50 -4.33
CA VAL A 140 11.53 -15.08 -3.99
C VAL A 140 11.06 -14.85 -2.55
N VAL A 141 9.94 -15.46 -2.15
CA VAL A 141 9.40 -15.37 -0.77
C VAL A 141 10.41 -15.88 0.25
N ALA A 142 11.12 -16.96 -0.05
CA ALA A 142 12.17 -17.50 0.82
C ALA A 142 13.27 -16.46 1.09
N GLN A 143 13.73 -15.75 0.06
CA GLN A 143 14.76 -14.72 0.19
C GLN A 143 14.23 -13.48 0.92
N LEU A 144 13.05 -12.96 0.53
CA LEU A 144 12.44 -11.77 1.15
C LEU A 144 12.08 -11.99 2.62
N SER A 145 11.72 -13.23 2.99
CA SER A 145 11.35 -13.60 4.37
C SER A 145 12.50 -14.22 5.17
N HIS A 146 13.68 -14.32 4.60
CA HIS A 146 14.85 -14.98 5.23
C HIS A 146 14.53 -16.38 5.79
N CYS A 147 13.81 -17.20 5.00
CA CYS A 147 13.40 -18.54 5.40
C CYS A 147 13.72 -19.59 4.34
N SER A 148 13.50 -20.86 4.67
CA SER A 148 13.67 -21.96 3.71
C SER A 148 12.58 -21.96 2.64
N ARG A 149 12.85 -22.55 1.46
CA ARG A 149 11.84 -22.68 0.40
C ARG A 149 10.61 -23.51 0.84
N SER A 150 10.82 -24.49 1.71
CA SER A 150 9.71 -25.29 2.27
C SER A 150 8.80 -24.45 3.17
N GLU A 151 9.37 -23.55 3.98
CA GLU A 151 8.61 -22.60 4.78
C GLU A 151 7.93 -21.55 3.93
N ALA A 152 8.57 -21.06 2.86
CA ALA A 152 7.98 -20.16 1.90
C ALA A 152 6.74 -20.79 1.23
N LEU A 153 6.82 -22.06 0.81
CA LEU A 153 5.68 -22.81 0.28
C LEU A 153 4.54 -22.93 1.30
N LYS A 154 4.86 -23.21 2.57
CA LYS A 154 3.84 -23.24 3.64
C LYS A 154 3.14 -21.89 3.80
N LYS A 155 3.89 -20.77 3.73
CA LYS A 155 3.30 -19.40 3.77
C LYS A 155 2.39 -19.14 2.59
N ILE A 156 2.75 -19.58 1.39
CA ILE A 156 1.93 -19.44 0.16
C ILE A 156 0.63 -20.22 0.33
N HIS A 157 0.70 -21.52 0.66
CA HIS A 157 -0.49 -22.38 0.86
C HIS A 157 -1.38 -21.94 2.02
N ALA A 158 -0.81 -21.29 3.04
CA ALA A 158 -1.58 -20.72 4.15
C ALA A 158 -2.23 -19.35 3.83
N GLY A 159 -2.12 -18.86 2.59
CA GLY A 159 -2.68 -17.58 2.18
C GLY A 159 -1.97 -16.34 2.79
N PHE A 160 -0.74 -16.50 3.27
CA PHE A 160 0.04 -15.40 3.87
C PHE A 160 0.79 -14.57 2.83
N VAL A 161 0.74 -14.98 1.56
CA VAL A 161 1.38 -14.30 0.44
C VAL A 161 0.32 -13.88 -0.56
N LYS A 162 0.39 -12.60 -0.98
CA LYS A 162 -0.44 -12.06 -2.06
C LYS A 162 0.48 -11.60 -3.18
N VAL A 163 0.06 -11.80 -4.41
CA VAL A 163 0.66 -11.18 -5.58
C VAL A 163 -0.39 -10.31 -6.25
N ASN A 164 -0.09 -9.03 -6.44
CA ASN A 164 -1.02 -8.03 -6.97
C ASN A 164 -2.36 -8.02 -6.19
N ASP A 165 -2.26 -8.11 -4.85
CA ASP A 165 -3.37 -8.15 -3.87
C ASP A 165 -4.25 -9.40 -3.92
N VAL A 166 -3.95 -10.36 -4.81
CA VAL A 166 -4.64 -11.66 -4.89
C VAL A 166 -3.91 -12.68 -4.02
N VAL A 167 -4.65 -13.37 -3.15
CA VAL A 167 -4.14 -14.52 -2.40
C VAL A 167 -3.89 -15.66 -3.37
N LEU A 168 -2.70 -16.21 -3.34
CA LEU A 168 -2.32 -17.32 -4.19
C LEU A 168 -2.04 -18.56 -3.33
N GLU A 169 -2.68 -19.64 -3.68
CA GLU A 169 -2.46 -20.96 -3.07
C GLU A 169 -1.46 -21.80 -3.86
N GLN A 170 -1.10 -21.36 -5.05
CA GLN A 170 -0.16 -22.05 -5.94
C GLN A 170 1.08 -21.21 -6.21
N ASN A 171 2.17 -21.90 -6.50
CA ASN A 171 3.41 -21.26 -6.88
C ASN A 171 3.33 -20.78 -8.33
N LEU A 172 3.71 -19.52 -8.55
CA LEU A 172 3.75 -18.90 -9.87
C LEU A 172 5.14 -18.32 -10.17
N GLN A 173 5.36 -17.87 -11.38
CA GLN A 173 6.52 -17.09 -11.78
C GLN A 173 6.16 -15.61 -11.77
N LEU A 174 6.98 -14.78 -11.11
CA LEU A 174 6.79 -13.35 -11.04
C LEU A 174 7.13 -12.67 -12.38
N CYS A 175 6.35 -11.64 -12.70
CA CYS A 175 6.60 -10.71 -13.79
C CYS A 175 7.08 -9.35 -13.24
N ASN A 176 7.75 -8.56 -14.09
CA ASN A 176 8.17 -7.21 -13.74
C ASN A 176 6.97 -6.37 -13.29
N ASN A 177 7.18 -5.56 -12.27
CA ASN A 177 6.20 -4.73 -11.58
C ASN A 177 5.16 -5.48 -10.73
N ASP A 178 5.27 -6.81 -10.56
CA ASP A 178 4.43 -7.51 -9.60
C ASP A 178 4.68 -7.05 -8.17
N PHE A 179 3.59 -6.88 -7.42
CA PHE A 179 3.63 -6.61 -5.99
C PHE A 179 3.53 -7.92 -5.21
N VAL A 180 4.48 -8.15 -4.33
CA VAL A 180 4.50 -9.30 -3.43
C VAL A 180 4.28 -8.80 -2.00
N SER A 181 3.13 -9.10 -1.41
CA SER A 181 2.82 -8.79 -0.01
C SER A 181 2.94 -10.06 0.82
N ILE A 182 3.79 -10.03 1.85
CA ILE A 182 4.06 -11.18 2.72
C ILE A 182 3.69 -10.81 4.14
N ARG A 183 2.74 -11.55 4.72
CA ARG A 183 2.26 -11.30 6.09
C ARG A 183 3.41 -11.29 7.09
N LYS A 184 3.50 -10.24 7.92
CA LYS A 184 4.56 -10.01 8.93
C LYS A 184 5.97 -9.78 8.35
N THR A 185 6.13 -9.68 7.03
CA THR A 185 7.44 -9.43 6.40
C THR A 185 7.46 -8.07 5.70
N GLY A 186 6.42 -7.74 4.93
CA GLY A 186 6.31 -6.46 4.23
C GLY A 186 5.70 -6.60 2.83
N ARG A 187 5.67 -5.46 2.13
CA ARG A 187 5.22 -5.34 0.74
C ARG A 187 6.40 -4.97 -0.13
N PHE A 188 6.54 -5.63 -1.25
CA PHE A 188 7.67 -5.52 -2.16
C PHE A 188 7.18 -5.41 -3.59
N GLN A 189 7.77 -4.54 -4.38
CA GLN A 189 7.52 -4.48 -5.82
C GLN A 189 8.73 -5.04 -6.57
N PHE A 190 8.53 -6.07 -7.37
CA PHE A 190 9.57 -6.60 -8.25
C PHE A 190 9.79 -5.64 -9.42
N LYS A 191 11.01 -5.14 -9.56
CA LYS A 191 11.36 -4.20 -10.63
C LYS A 191 11.90 -4.96 -11.86
N GLU A 192 13.02 -5.61 -11.68
CA GLU A 192 13.73 -6.23 -12.80
C GLU A 192 14.77 -7.26 -12.34
N VAL A 193 15.23 -8.05 -13.29
CA VAL A 193 16.44 -8.87 -13.15
C VAL A 193 17.65 -8.00 -13.50
N VAL A 194 18.47 -7.64 -12.52
CA VAL A 194 19.64 -6.78 -12.71
C VAL A 194 20.78 -7.54 -13.42
N SER A 195 21.03 -8.78 -13.00
CA SER A 195 22.13 -9.58 -13.53
C SER A 195 21.98 -11.07 -13.20
N THR A 196 22.83 -11.88 -13.79
CA THR A 196 22.99 -13.29 -13.44
C THR A 196 24.41 -13.52 -12.92
N THR A 197 24.53 -14.18 -11.78
CA THR A 197 25.84 -14.52 -11.19
C THR A 197 26.55 -15.61 -12.02
N LYS A 198 27.87 -15.75 -11.85
CA LYS A 198 28.65 -16.81 -12.48
C LYS A 198 28.12 -18.24 -12.20
N LYS A 199 27.37 -18.42 -11.12
CA LYS A 199 26.73 -19.68 -10.70
C LYS A 199 25.29 -19.83 -11.19
N GLY A 200 24.82 -18.98 -12.13
CA GLY A 200 23.48 -19.02 -12.71
C GLY A 200 22.36 -18.51 -11.80
N ARG A 201 22.67 -17.83 -10.68
CA ARG A 201 21.64 -17.21 -9.83
C ARG A 201 21.27 -15.83 -10.37
N LEU A 202 19.98 -15.51 -10.34
CA LEU A 202 19.44 -14.21 -10.71
C LEU A 202 19.63 -13.21 -9.55
N VAL A 203 20.08 -12.02 -9.87
CA VAL A 203 20.07 -10.86 -8.96
C VAL A 203 18.83 -10.04 -9.30
N LEU A 204 17.89 -10.00 -8.37
CA LEU A 204 16.59 -9.34 -8.53
C LEU A 204 16.56 -8.03 -7.75
N ASN A 205 16.01 -6.99 -8.37
CA ASN A 205 15.79 -5.69 -7.75
C ASN A 205 14.34 -5.53 -7.31
N PHE A 206 14.13 -5.13 -6.07
CA PHE A 206 12.82 -4.86 -5.47
C PHE A 206 12.81 -3.49 -4.79
N ASP A 207 11.65 -2.82 -4.85
CA ASP A 207 11.31 -1.74 -3.93
C ASP A 207 10.60 -2.35 -2.72
N GLN A 208 11.16 -2.22 -1.54
CA GLN A 208 10.50 -2.54 -0.28
C GLN A 208 9.75 -1.30 0.22
N TYR A 209 8.47 -1.44 0.49
CA TYR A 209 7.65 -0.41 1.12
C TYR A 209 7.86 -0.47 2.64
N ILE A 210 8.29 0.64 3.23
CA ILE A 210 8.62 0.78 4.67
C ILE A 210 7.46 1.45 5.40
#